data_70d36adf0a92b2a67393894a33d24f0c
#
_entry.id   70d36adf0a92b2a67393894a33d24f0c
#
_cell.length_a   1.000
_cell.length_b   1.000
_cell.length_c   1.000
_cell.angle_alpha   90.00
_cell.angle_beta   90.00
_cell.angle_gamma   90.00
#
_symmetry.space_group_name_H-M   'P 1'
#
loop_
_entity.id
_entity.type
_entity.pdbx_description
1 polymer ?
#
loop_
_entity_poly.entity_id
_entity_poly.type
_entity_poly.pdbx_seq_one_letter_code
_entity_poly.pdbx_strand_id
1 'polypeptide(L)'
;FVVDWADAFKNKELLEEHFGPTTVIIRADFAKFQDVAGKLEGQLTASLHVAAGEDVAKLIEGLSQIAGRVIMNGFPTAVAVTAAMQHGGQFPSSSSHTTSVGLDSIYRFLRPVAYQNFIDDLLPPALQESNPLGINRVING
;
A
#
# COMPACT_ATOMS: atom_id res chain seq x y z
N PHE A 1 -22.07 -14.04 -2.57
CA PHE A 1 -22.88 -13.53 -3.69
C PHE A 1 -22.09 -13.70 -4.98
N VAL A 2 -22.81 -14.06 -6.07
CA VAL A 2 -22.22 -14.17 -7.41
C VAL A 2 -22.94 -13.18 -8.31
N VAL A 3 -22.20 -12.29 -8.95
CA VAL A 3 -22.74 -11.25 -9.82
C VAL A 3 -21.97 -11.17 -11.13
N ASP A 4 -22.61 -10.68 -12.17
CA ASP A 4 -21.95 -10.44 -13.44
C ASP A 4 -21.29 -9.05 -13.44
N TRP A 5 -20.26 -8.86 -14.27
CA TRP A 5 -19.47 -7.64 -14.37
C TRP A 5 -20.32 -6.37 -14.52
N ALA A 6 -21.30 -6.43 -15.43
CA ALA A 6 -22.13 -5.27 -15.71
C ALA A 6 -22.97 -4.79 -14.51
N ASP A 7 -23.35 -5.72 -13.63
CA ASP A 7 -24.18 -5.41 -12.47
C ASP A 7 -23.34 -5.05 -11.23
N ALA A 8 -22.17 -5.65 -11.09
CA ALA A 8 -21.24 -5.37 -9.99
C ALA A 8 -20.87 -3.87 -9.92
N PHE A 9 -20.55 -3.27 -11.06
CA PHE A 9 -20.10 -1.88 -11.12
C PHE A 9 -21.23 -0.84 -11.25
N LYS A 10 -22.48 -1.28 -11.31
CA LYS A 10 -23.66 -0.39 -11.16
C LYS A 10 -24.01 -0.14 -9.70
N ASN A 11 -23.70 -1.08 -8.82
CA ASN A 11 -24.03 -1.00 -7.41
C ASN A 11 -22.73 -0.95 -6.59
N LYS A 12 -22.35 0.25 -6.15
CA LYS A 12 -21.12 0.47 -5.39
C LYS A 12 -21.07 -0.29 -4.06
N GLU A 13 -22.21 -0.53 -3.43
CA GLU A 13 -22.29 -1.28 -2.18
C GLU A 13 -21.72 -2.71 -2.32
N LEU A 14 -21.77 -3.31 -3.52
CA LEU A 14 -21.19 -4.64 -3.76
C LEU A 14 -19.65 -4.64 -3.73
N LEU A 15 -19.04 -3.48 -3.86
CA LEU A 15 -17.58 -3.32 -3.90
C LEU A 15 -17.01 -2.83 -2.57
N GLU A 16 -17.86 -2.46 -1.62
CA GLU A 16 -17.46 -2.02 -0.29
C GLU A 16 -17.08 -3.22 0.59
N GLU A 17 -16.21 -2.98 1.56
CA GLU A 17 -15.85 -3.98 2.55
C GLU A 17 -17.01 -4.23 3.52
N HIS A 18 -17.50 -5.46 3.58
CA HIS A 18 -18.49 -5.91 4.53
C HIS A 18 -17.86 -6.83 5.57
N PHE A 19 -17.74 -6.36 6.80
CA PHE A 19 -17.19 -7.15 7.89
C PHE A 19 -18.09 -8.34 8.21
N GLY A 20 -17.59 -9.56 7.99
CA GLY A 20 -18.31 -10.79 8.25
C GLY A 20 -17.88 -11.92 7.29
N PRO A 21 -18.50 -13.10 7.39
CA PRO A 21 -18.21 -14.24 6.53
C PRO A 21 -18.89 -14.07 5.15
N THR A 22 -18.60 -12.97 4.48
CA THR A 22 -19.20 -12.61 3.18
C THR A 22 -18.12 -12.47 2.12
N THR A 23 -18.48 -12.79 0.88
CA THR A 23 -17.66 -12.51 -0.30
C THR A 23 -18.53 -12.22 -1.50
N VAL A 24 -18.05 -11.38 -2.40
CA VAL A 24 -18.66 -11.12 -3.70
C VAL A 24 -17.77 -11.69 -4.79
N ILE A 25 -18.34 -12.55 -5.63
CA ILE A 25 -17.66 -13.15 -6.78
C ILE A 25 -18.20 -12.46 -8.03
N ILE A 26 -17.32 -11.75 -8.74
CA ILE A 26 -17.67 -11.05 -9.98
C ILE A 26 -17.17 -11.90 -11.15
N ARG A 27 -18.08 -12.34 -12.01
CA ARG A 27 -17.73 -13.09 -13.22
C ARG A 27 -17.48 -12.13 -14.37
N ALA A 28 -16.36 -12.30 -15.05
CA ALA A 28 -16.01 -11.51 -16.22
C ALA A 28 -15.11 -12.30 -17.18
N ASP A 29 -15.09 -11.86 -18.43
CA ASP A 29 -14.10 -12.33 -19.40
C ASP A 29 -12.70 -11.79 -19.03
N PHE A 30 -11.65 -12.54 -19.37
CA PHE A 30 -10.26 -12.19 -19.04
C PHE A 30 -9.89 -10.78 -19.53
N ALA A 31 -10.35 -10.38 -20.72
CA ALA A 31 -10.10 -9.04 -21.23
C ALA A 31 -10.63 -7.91 -20.32
N LYS A 32 -11.72 -8.16 -19.61
CA LYS A 32 -12.28 -7.18 -18.65
C LYS A 32 -11.45 -7.13 -17.36
N PHE A 33 -10.87 -8.25 -16.94
CA PHE A 33 -9.99 -8.27 -15.77
C PHE A 33 -8.74 -7.43 -15.95
N GLN A 34 -8.20 -7.30 -17.16
CA GLN A 34 -7.05 -6.46 -17.44
C GLN A 34 -7.25 -4.99 -17.03
N ASP A 35 -8.50 -4.54 -17.01
CA ASP A 35 -8.87 -3.15 -16.69
C ASP A 35 -9.56 -3.02 -15.31
N VAL A 36 -9.58 -4.08 -14.49
CA VAL A 36 -10.30 -4.10 -13.21
C VAL A 36 -9.79 -3.04 -12.24
N ALA A 37 -8.48 -2.78 -12.22
CA ALA A 37 -7.89 -1.79 -11.34
C ALA A 37 -8.47 -0.38 -11.53
N GLY A 38 -8.79 0.00 -12.78
CA GLY A 38 -9.44 1.28 -13.07
C GLY A 38 -10.90 1.38 -12.62
N LYS A 39 -11.49 0.30 -12.09
CA LYS A 39 -12.86 0.22 -11.58
C LYS A 39 -12.95 0.17 -10.06
N LEU A 40 -11.84 -0.10 -9.39
CA LEU A 40 -11.76 -0.27 -7.95
C LEU A 40 -11.13 0.95 -7.29
N GLU A 41 -11.57 1.25 -6.09
CA GLU A 41 -10.91 2.20 -5.21
C GLU A 41 -9.63 1.59 -4.61
N GLY A 42 -8.88 2.37 -3.85
CA GLY A 42 -7.66 1.89 -3.18
C GLY A 42 -7.90 0.70 -2.26
N GLN A 43 -7.01 -0.27 -2.33
CA GLN A 43 -7.07 -1.54 -1.59
C GLN A 43 -5.82 -1.74 -0.73
N LEU A 44 -5.95 -2.44 0.40
CA LEU A 44 -4.78 -2.83 1.20
C LEU A 44 -3.96 -3.90 0.47
N THR A 45 -4.64 -4.87 -0.12
CA THR A 45 -3.99 -5.99 -0.80
C THR A 45 -4.80 -6.43 -2.01
N ALA A 46 -4.12 -6.76 -3.08
CA ALA A 46 -4.66 -7.48 -4.23
C ALA A 46 -3.97 -8.84 -4.36
N SER A 47 -4.74 -9.91 -4.54
CA SER A 47 -4.22 -11.23 -4.86
C SER A 47 -4.68 -11.66 -6.24
N LEU A 48 -3.76 -12.18 -7.04
CA LEU A 48 -4.09 -12.77 -8.33
C LEU A 48 -3.63 -14.23 -8.38
N HIS A 49 -4.50 -15.08 -8.91
CA HIS A 49 -4.21 -16.50 -9.15
C HIS A 49 -4.09 -16.71 -10.65
N VAL A 50 -2.90 -17.11 -11.09
CA VAL A 50 -2.50 -17.12 -12.49
C VAL A 50 -1.98 -18.52 -12.84
N ALA A 51 -2.45 -19.05 -13.98
CA ALA A 51 -1.90 -20.27 -14.55
C ALA A 51 -0.58 -19.99 -15.29
N ALA A 52 0.21 -21.03 -15.46
CA ALA A 52 1.47 -20.91 -16.20
C ALA A 52 1.21 -20.48 -17.66
N GLY A 53 1.90 -19.43 -18.10
CA GLY A 53 1.83 -18.95 -19.49
C GLY A 53 0.76 -17.89 -19.75
N GLU A 54 -0.03 -17.49 -18.74
CA GLU A 54 -0.94 -16.34 -18.86
C GLU A 54 -0.18 -15.01 -18.80
N ASP A 55 -0.46 -14.11 -19.74
CA ASP A 55 0.08 -12.75 -19.71
C ASP A 55 -0.80 -11.85 -18.85
N VAL A 56 -0.30 -11.51 -17.67
CA VAL A 56 -0.98 -10.67 -16.68
C VAL A 56 -0.19 -9.38 -16.37
N ALA A 57 0.80 -9.02 -17.17
CA ALA A 57 1.66 -7.89 -16.90
C ALA A 57 0.87 -6.58 -16.73
N LYS A 58 -0.07 -6.30 -17.62
CA LYS A 58 -0.95 -5.12 -17.54
C LYS A 58 -1.82 -5.14 -16.27
N LEU A 59 -2.34 -6.31 -15.90
CA LEU A 59 -3.14 -6.46 -14.68
C LEU A 59 -2.30 -6.19 -13.43
N ILE A 60 -1.09 -6.73 -13.35
CA ILE A 60 -0.17 -6.48 -12.23
C ILE A 60 0.16 -4.99 -12.12
N GLU A 61 0.48 -4.33 -13.25
CA GLU A 61 0.72 -2.90 -13.27
C GLU A 61 -0.46 -2.12 -12.71
N GLY A 62 -1.68 -2.40 -13.19
CA GLY A 62 -2.90 -1.75 -12.69
C GLY A 62 -3.14 -2.00 -11.20
N LEU A 63 -3.00 -3.24 -10.72
CA LEU A 63 -3.19 -3.58 -9.30
C LEU A 63 -2.16 -2.90 -8.40
N SER A 64 -0.92 -2.71 -8.88
CA SER A 64 0.12 -2.02 -8.12
C SER A 64 -0.16 -0.52 -7.91
N GLN A 65 -1.03 0.08 -8.73
CA GLN A 65 -1.44 1.47 -8.57
C GLN A 65 -2.47 1.66 -7.45
N ILE A 66 -3.26 0.63 -7.14
CA ILE A 66 -4.36 0.72 -6.19
C ILE A 66 -4.12 -0.05 -4.88
N ALA A 67 -3.19 -1.00 -4.85
CA ALA A 67 -2.94 -1.84 -3.69
C ALA A 67 -1.51 -1.67 -3.18
N GLY A 68 -1.36 -1.57 -1.86
CA GLY A 68 -0.03 -1.50 -1.23
C GLY A 68 0.71 -2.82 -1.22
N ARG A 69 0.01 -3.95 -1.42
CA ARG A 69 0.59 -5.28 -1.50
C ARG A 69 -0.09 -6.08 -2.61
N VAL A 70 0.71 -6.61 -3.53
CA VAL A 70 0.23 -7.49 -4.60
C VAL A 70 0.80 -8.88 -4.38
N ILE A 71 -0.05 -9.91 -4.39
CA ILE A 71 0.31 -11.30 -4.11
C ILE A 71 -0.03 -12.14 -5.34
N MET A 72 0.90 -13.00 -5.75
CA MET A 72 0.68 -13.98 -6.80
C MET A 72 0.50 -15.38 -6.20
N ASN A 73 -0.57 -16.06 -6.61
CA ASN A 73 -0.90 -17.46 -6.23
C ASN A 73 -0.91 -17.68 -4.71
N GLY A 74 -1.40 -16.70 -3.95
CA GLY A 74 -1.51 -16.75 -2.51
C GLY A 74 -2.70 -15.96 -1.98
N PHE A 75 -3.02 -16.16 -0.71
CA PHE A 75 -4.07 -15.42 -0.02
C PHE A 75 -3.51 -14.34 0.89
N PRO A 76 -4.21 -13.22 1.10
CA PRO A 76 -3.74 -12.08 1.90
C PRO A 76 -3.85 -12.30 3.42
N THR A 77 -3.75 -13.52 3.91
CA THR A 77 -4.06 -13.93 5.30
C THR A 77 -2.94 -13.61 6.25
N ALA A 78 -1.84 -13.26 6.10
CA ALA A 78 -0.79 -12.89 7.05
C ALA A 78 0.11 -11.80 6.49
N VAL A 79 0.69 -11.02 7.39
CA VAL A 79 1.66 -9.99 7.02
C VAL A 79 2.96 -10.27 7.77
N ALA A 80 4.02 -10.60 7.02
CA ALA A 80 5.33 -10.78 7.62
C ALA A 80 5.92 -9.42 8.04
N VAL A 81 6.58 -9.39 9.19
CA VAL A 81 7.29 -8.19 9.66
C VAL A 81 8.70 -8.20 9.05
N THR A 82 8.82 -7.60 7.87
CA THR A 82 10.09 -7.49 7.13
C THR A 82 10.32 -6.05 6.67
N ALA A 83 11.56 -5.74 6.27
CA ALA A 83 11.92 -4.40 5.81
C ALA A 83 11.12 -3.94 4.58
N ALA A 84 10.84 -4.84 3.65
CA ALA A 84 10.12 -4.53 2.41
C ALA A 84 8.59 -4.65 2.52
N MET A 85 8.07 -5.00 3.71
CA MET A 85 6.63 -5.21 3.85
C MET A 85 5.86 -3.88 3.78
N GLN A 86 4.81 -3.89 2.97
CA GLN A 86 3.85 -2.81 2.87
C GLN A 86 2.45 -3.30 3.26
N HIS A 87 1.85 -2.64 4.25
CA HIS A 87 0.45 -2.83 4.64
C HIS A 87 -0.19 -1.45 4.73
N GLY A 88 -0.61 -0.98 3.64
CA GLY A 88 -1.23 0.31 3.34
C GLY A 88 -1.67 0.24 1.89
N GLY A 89 -2.24 1.30 1.38
CA GLY A 89 -2.69 1.36 -0.01
C GLY A 89 -3.12 2.77 -0.36
N GLN A 90 -3.61 2.93 -1.56
CA GLN A 90 -4.21 4.17 -1.99
C GLN A 90 -5.50 4.45 -1.20
N PHE A 91 -5.83 5.71 -0.98
CA PHE A 91 -7.12 6.08 -0.39
C PHE A 91 -8.29 5.43 -1.18
N PRO A 92 -9.33 4.90 -0.51
CA PRO A 92 -9.66 5.03 0.90
C PRO A 92 -9.06 3.95 1.82
N SER A 93 -8.34 2.96 1.31
CA SER A 93 -7.82 1.85 2.12
C SER A 93 -6.78 2.30 3.16
N SER A 94 -6.10 3.41 2.91
CA SER A 94 -5.18 4.02 3.87
C SER A 94 -5.23 5.55 3.74
N SER A 95 -5.17 6.23 4.88
CA SER A 95 -5.02 7.69 4.96
C SER A 95 -3.56 8.15 5.08
N SER A 96 -2.63 7.22 5.11
CA SER A 96 -1.19 7.48 5.27
C SER A 96 -0.41 6.83 4.13
N HIS A 97 0.65 7.52 3.68
CA HIS A 97 1.59 6.97 2.70
C HIS A 97 2.59 5.97 3.31
N THR A 98 2.56 5.78 4.63
CA THR A 98 3.46 4.87 5.33
C THR A 98 2.75 3.56 5.65
N THR A 99 3.51 2.46 5.59
CA THR A 99 3.01 1.15 5.99
C THR A 99 2.62 1.11 7.47
N SER A 100 1.63 0.27 7.82
CA SER A 100 1.27 -0.01 9.23
C SER A 100 2.02 -1.20 9.82
N VAL A 101 2.74 -1.97 9.02
CA VAL A 101 3.49 -3.17 9.41
C VAL A 101 4.86 -3.15 8.72
N GLY A 102 5.85 -3.78 9.34
CA GLY A 102 7.22 -3.81 8.85
C GLY A 102 8.10 -2.76 9.54
N LEU A 103 9.38 -2.69 9.17
CA LEU A 103 10.33 -1.78 9.81
C LEU A 103 9.97 -0.31 9.59
N ASP A 104 9.45 0.02 8.42
CA ASP A 104 9.09 1.38 8.06
C ASP A 104 7.80 1.87 8.73
N SER A 105 7.10 1.02 9.48
CA SER A 105 5.90 1.42 10.23
C SER A 105 6.20 2.51 11.28
N ILE A 106 7.43 2.64 11.73
CA ILE A 106 7.88 3.72 12.63
C ILE A 106 7.58 5.11 12.07
N TYR A 107 7.64 5.29 10.75
CA TYR A 107 7.38 6.58 10.10
C TYR A 107 5.96 7.11 10.31
N ARG A 108 5.01 6.27 10.70
CA ARG A 108 3.65 6.71 11.08
C ARG A 108 3.64 7.52 12.38
N PHE A 109 4.65 7.37 13.21
CA PHE A 109 4.78 8.02 14.51
C PHE A 109 5.78 9.18 14.50
N LEU A 110 6.46 9.38 13.39
CA LEU A 110 7.46 10.42 13.21
C LEU A 110 6.89 11.58 12.39
N ARG A 111 7.40 12.76 12.65
CA ARG A 111 7.17 13.94 11.82
C ARG A 111 8.47 14.71 11.66
N PRO A 112 8.73 15.32 10.51
CA PRO A 112 9.88 16.21 10.35
C PRO A 112 9.70 17.46 11.21
N VAL A 113 10.82 17.97 11.70
CA VAL A 113 10.92 19.27 12.38
C VAL A 113 12.09 20.03 11.77
N ALA A 114 11.85 21.26 11.33
CA ALA A 114 12.90 22.16 10.86
C ALA A 114 13.31 23.11 11.98
N TYR A 115 14.61 23.30 12.16
CA TYR A 115 15.19 24.28 13.06
C TYR A 115 15.80 25.41 12.21
N GLN A 116 15.34 26.65 12.40
CA GLN A 116 15.80 27.82 11.65
C GLN A 116 16.36 28.88 12.58
N ASN A 117 17.55 29.41 12.27
CA ASN A 117 18.24 30.44 13.05
C ASN A 117 18.56 30.03 14.50
N PHE A 118 18.76 28.74 14.73
CA PHE A 118 19.18 28.23 16.03
C PHE A 118 20.69 28.43 16.23
N ILE A 119 21.07 28.68 17.46
CA ILE A 119 22.46 28.58 17.92
C ILE A 119 22.79 27.08 18.03
N ASP A 120 23.97 26.68 17.56
CA ASP A 120 24.36 25.26 17.47
C ASP A 120 24.23 24.49 18.78
N ASP A 121 24.66 25.13 19.89
CA ASP A 121 24.59 24.54 21.25
C ASP A 121 23.16 24.27 21.74
N LEU A 122 22.17 24.90 21.15
CA LEU A 122 20.74 24.72 21.47
C LEU A 122 20.05 23.68 20.59
N LEU A 123 20.74 23.21 19.58
CA LEU A 123 20.22 22.13 18.72
C LEU A 123 20.28 20.78 19.44
N PRO A 124 19.38 19.85 19.11
CA PRO A 124 19.53 18.45 19.51
C PRO A 124 20.91 17.93 19.12
N PRO A 125 21.55 17.06 19.93
CA PRO A 125 22.91 16.55 19.66
C PRO A 125 23.08 15.93 18.26
N ALA A 126 22.03 15.34 17.71
CA ALA A 126 22.06 14.78 16.35
C ALA A 126 22.24 15.83 15.24
N LEU A 127 21.96 17.10 15.52
CA LEU A 127 21.99 18.20 14.55
C LEU A 127 23.15 19.18 14.78
N GLN A 128 23.86 19.10 15.92
CA GLN A 128 25.01 19.95 16.23
C GLN A 128 26.18 19.70 15.25
N GLU A 129 26.88 20.74 14.85
CA GLU A 129 28.00 20.65 13.90
C GLU A 129 29.11 19.70 14.40
N SER A 130 29.36 19.72 15.70
CA SER A 130 30.35 18.85 16.35
C SER A 130 30.04 17.33 16.23
N ASN A 131 28.82 16.97 15.84
CA ASN A 131 28.37 15.58 15.72
C ASN A 131 28.71 14.71 16.95
N PRO A 132 28.29 15.08 18.15
CA PRO A 132 28.70 14.39 19.38
C PRO A 132 28.22 12.94 19.44
N LEU A 133 27.24 12.54 18.60
CA LEU A 133 26.73 11.17 18.50
C LEU A 133 27.49 10.30 17.46
N GLY A 134 28.38 10.90 16.66
CA GLY A 134 29.15 10.20 15.63
C GLY A 134 28.27 9.54 14.55
N ILE A 135 27.09 10.08 14.27
CA ILE A 135 26.14 9.52 13.29
C ILE A 135 26.44 10.03 11.87
N ASN A 136 26.10 9.21 10.89
CA ASN A 136 26.15 9.64 9.49
C ASN A 136 25.07 10.67 9.20
N ARG A 137 25.46 11.78 8.56
CA ARG A 137 24.56 12.89 8.20
C ARG A 137 24.77 13.31 6.76
N VAL A 138 23.73 13.75 6.12
CA VAL A 138 23.81 14.46 4.83
C VAL A 138 23.83 15.96 5.13
N ILE A 139 24.87 16.65 4.65
CA ILE A 139 25.04 18.09 4.80
C ILE A 139 25.00 18.71 3.42
N ASN A 140 24.09 19.66 3.20
CA ASN A 140 23.91 20.35 1.91
C ASN A 140 23.59 19.40 0.74
N GLY A 141 22.83 18.34 1.01
CA GLY A 141 22.44 17.15 0.29
C GLY A 141 22.25 17.09 -1.17
#